data_4846fbf5d80dca2c870375f8f799c35d
#
_entry.id   4846fbf5d80dca2c870375f8f799c35d
#
_cell.length_a   1.000
_cell.length_b   1.000
_cell.length_c   1.000
_cell.angle_alpha   90.00
_cell.angle_beta   90.00
_cell.angle_gamma   90.00
#
_symmetry.space_group_name_H-M   'P 1'
#
loop_
_entity.id
_entity.type
_entity.pdbx_description
1 polymer ?
#
loop_
_entity_poly.entity_id
_entity_poly.type
_entity_poly.pdbx_seq_one_letter_code
_entity_poly.pdbx_strand_id
1 'polypeptide(L)'
;MAKRRANGEGSWWQLPDRTWVHQITIGRKENGAPERKSFKGKTKAICKQRKEEWLAAQERLKAHEAEQEQQSAQMEDLRKRLGHSLESETLFEPAFMEWLRLYKSPPTRKPSTYASYLDTYNTHFAQAFGSMPLYQITQDEIQEYYQRKQLNGARQDGKKGGLSPKTIRNHHMILKDFFTYAQSKYKLDGNPTLSTTRPEVVQKEMRVLSPSEMQIFLEEVMKETQRIAILTDLFVGFRVGELLALEISDLDLERQTLRVNKNLIRVKTEALSLDNPNIRILNYDPTKKTHLIVQSTPKTKTSNREIAISDGLCELLIRHLFTLANSSWPNPDNLLFPSRAGTYIDPKSFEIRLNAVSKRCEIKKVNPHALRHTLATRLVEERTPLNIVQGILGHSSIETTRKYLHKNTDIEREALTSMTDYLNADRLNNAPQLNGTKKRAKFAGIPLPNFSEQGGRVSEQGGRAANKA
;
A
#
# COMPACT_ATOMS: atom_id res chain seq x y z
N MET A 1 -7.61 -67.11 1.27
CA MET A 1 -8.65 -66.15 0.77
C MET A 1 -8.44 -64.81 1.43
N ALA A 2 -8.10 -63.76 0.66
CA ALA A 2 -7.89 -62.41 1.20
C ALA A 2 -9.24 -61.78 1.62
N LYS A 3 -9.38 -61.40 2.89
CA LYS A 3 -10.57 -60.72 3.43
C LYS A 3 -10.85 -59.46 2.57
N ARG A 4 -12.03 -59.37 1.96
CA ARG A 4 -12.54 -58.16 1.32
C ARG A 4 -12.58 -57.04 2.38
N ARG A 5 -11.83 -55.96 2.11
CA ARG A 5 -11.82 -54.77 2.97
C ARG A 5 -13.19 -54.11 2.96
N ALA A 6 -13.61 -53.56 4.12
CA ALA A 6 -14.85 -52.82 4.23
C ALA A 6 -14.84 -51.56 3.34
N ASN A 7 -16.00 -51.20 2.79
CA ASN A 7 -16.17 -49.98 1.99
C ASN A 7 -15.83 -48.77 2.87
N GLY A 8 -14.82 -47.98 2.48
CA GLY A 8 -14.40 -46.73 3.16
C GLY A 8 -13.02 -46.75 3.83
N GLU A 9 -12.39 -47.94 4.00
CA GLU A 9 -11.05 -48.02 4.65
C GLU A 9 -9.90 -47.42 3.84
N GLY A 10 -10.04 -47.24 2.53
CA GLY A 10 -9.03 -46.70 1.65
C GLY A 10 -7.82 -47.62 1.43
N SER A 11 -6.92 -47.19 0.59
CA SER A 11 -5.68 -47.91 0.26
C SER A 11 -4.47 -47.22 0.84
N TRP A 12 -3.50 -48.04 1.31
CA TRP A 12 -2.25 -47.56 1.89
C TRP A 12 -1.05 -48.08 1.09
N TRP A 13 -0.09 -47.22 0.80
CA TRP A 13 1.23 -47.59 0.27
C TRP A 13 2.27 -46.60 0.71
N GLN A 14 3.53 -46.94 0.47
CA GLN A 14 4.67 -46.09 0.76
C GLN A 14 5.41 -45.80 -0.55
N LEU A 15 5.76 -44.52 -0.73
CA LEU A 15 6.56 -44.07 -1.85
C LEU A 15 8.05 -44.41 -1.63
N PRO A 16 8.89 -44.39 -2.68
CA PRO A 16 10.33 -44.68 -2.57
C PRO A 16 11.09 -43.76 -1.58
N ASP A 17 10.60 -42.55 -1.37
CA ASP A 17 11.11 -41.57 -0.41
C ASP A 17 10.64 -41.80 1.05
N ARG A 18 10.08 -43.00 1.32
CA ARG A 18 9.49 -43.41 2.60
C ARG A 18 8.27 -42.60 3.05
N THR A 19 7.66 -41.77 2.17
CA THR A 19 6.40 -41.06 2.45
C THR A 19 5.22 -42.03 2.38
N TRP A 20 4.40 -42.08 3.42
CA TRP A 20 3.14 -42.83 3.44
C TRP A 20 2.05 -42.09 2.68
N VAL A 21 1.25 -42.84 1.94
CA VAL A 21 0.07 -42.34 1.22
C VAL A 21 -1.16 -43.15 1.66
N HIS A 22 -2.19 -42.42 2.05
CA HIS A 22 -3.54 -42.97 2.31
C HIS A 22 -4.49 -42.40 1.27
N GLN A 23 -5.17 -43.26 0.49
CA GLN A 23 -6.11 -42.83 -0.54
C GLN A 23 -7.48 -43.37 -0.22
N ILE A 24 -8.48 -42.50 -0.24
CA ILE A 24 -9.90 -42.84 -0.07
C ILE A 24 -10.69 -42.48 -1.32
N THR A 25 -11.79 -43.14 -1.55
CA THR A 25 -12.77 -42.77 -2.58
C THR A 25 -13.77 -41.80 -1.96
N ILE A 26 -13.93 -40.62 -2.58
CA ILE A 26 -14.78 -39.53 -2.10
C ILE A 26 -16.06 -39.37 -2.91
N GLY A 27 -16.15 -39.99 -4.08
CA GLY A 27 -17.31 -39.92 -4.96
C GLY A 27 -17.06 -40.65 -6.27
N ARG A 28 -17.88 -40.33 -7.27
CA ARG A 28 -17.71 -40.76 -8.66
C ARG A 28 -17.72 -39.54 -9.58
N LYS A 29 -16.84 -39.55 -10.57
CA LYS A 29 -16.81 -38.57 -11.64
C LYS A 29 -17.98 -38.77 -12.59
N GLU A 30 -18.29 -37.78 -13.43
CA GLU A 30 -19.36 -37.85 -14.43
C GLU A 30 -19.23 -39.06 -15.37
N ASN A 31 -18.01 -39.53 -15.62
CA ASN A 31 -17.72 -40.74 -16.42
C ASN A 31 -17.85 -42.05 -15.63
N GLY A 32 -18.41 -42.04 -14.42
CA GLY A 32 -18.62 -43.21 -13.56
C GLY A 32 -17.39 -43.72 -12.81
N ALA A 33 -16.17 -43.19 -13.12
CA ALA A 33 -14.94 -43.59 -12.43
C ALA A 33 -14.88 -43.08 -10.99
N PRO A 34 -14.26 -43.85 -10.05
CA PRO A 34 -14.16 -43.42 -8.65
C PRO A 34 -13.28 -42.18 -8.53
N GLU A 35 -13.80 -41.13 -7.89
CA GLU A 35 -13.06 -39.98 -7.49
C GLU A 35 -12.30 -40.26 -6.19
N ARG A 36 -11.00 -40.02 -6.18
CA ARG A 36 -10.10 -40.40 -5.07
C ARG A 36 -9.34 -39.22 -4.51
N LYS A 37 -9.22 -39.17 -3.19
CA LYS A 37 -8.38 -38.17 -2.47
C LYS A 37 -7.25 -38.89 -1.76
N SER A 38 -6.03 -38.33 -1.90
CA SER A 38 -4.83 -38.91 -1.28
C SER A 38 -4.27 -37.98 -0.21
N PHE A 39 -3.87 -38.57 0.92
CA PHE A 39 -3.24 -37.90 2.05
C PHE A 39 -1.83 -38.45 2.23
N LYS A 40 -0.84 -37.57 2.21
CA LYS A 40 0.58 -37.94 2.29
C LYS A 40 1.15 -37.53 3.64
N GLY A 41 2.05 -38.31 4.22
CA GLY A 41 2.72 -37.95 5.47
C GLY A 41 3.91 -38.84 5.79
N LYS A 42 4.82 -38.40 6.64
CA LYS A 42 5.99 -39.19 7.08
C LYS A 42 5.60 -40.44 7.86
N THR A 43 4.42 -40.46 8.49
CA THR A 43 3.88 -41.59 9.22
C THR A 43 2.41 -41.85 8.84
N LYS A 44 1.91 -43.05 9.08
CA LYS A 44 0.47 -43.39 8.90
C LYS A 44 -0.42 -42.52 9.78
N ALA A 45 0.01 -42.18 10.99
CA ALA A 45 -0.70 -41.28 11.92
C ALA A 45 -0.95 -39.89 11.31
N ILE A 46 0.08 -39.30 10.69
CA ILE A 46 -0.05 -37.98 10.00
C ILE A 46 -1.03 -38.06 8.83
N CYS A 47 -1.01 -39.14 8.06
CA CYS A 47 -1.97 -39.33 6.96
C CYS A 47 -3.41 -39.45 7.50
N LYS A 48 -3.59 -40.15 8.63
CA LYS A 48 -4.89 -40.29 9.28
C LYS A 48 -5.40 -38.96 9.82
N GLN A 49 -4.57 -38.22 10.51
CA GLN A 49 -4.89 -36.89 11.01
C GLN A 49 -5.31 -35.94 9.86
N ARG A 50 -4.54 -35.86 8.77
CA ARG A 50 -4.86 -35.05 7.59
C ARG A 50 -6.18 -35.46 6.93
N LYS A 51 -6.50 -36.77 6.93
CA LYS A 51 -7.81 -37.25 6.48
C LYS A 51 -8.94 -36.73 7.37
N GLU A 52 -8.78 -36.83 8.69
CA GLU A 52 -9.78 -36.39 9.67
C GLU A 52 -9.98 -34.86 9.59
N GLU A 53 -8.90 -34.08 9.51
CA GLU A 53 -8.98 -32.63 9.31
C GLU A 53 -9.73 -32.27 8.03
N TRP A 54 -9.43 -32.98 6.93
CA TRP A 54 -10.11 -32.74 5.65
C TRP A 54 -11.60 -33.14 5.71
N LEU A 55 -11.96 -34.26 6.33
CA LEU A 55 -13.35 -34.66 6.51
C LEU A 55 -14.12 -33.65 7.35
N ALA A 56 -13.54 -33.20 8.46
CA ALA A 56 -14.15 -32.16 9.31
C ALA A 56 -14.33 -30.84 8.57
N ALA A 57 -13.39 -30.45 7.69
CA ALA A 57 -13.54 -29.28 6.85
C ALA A 57 -14.69 -29.45 5.83
N GLN A 58 -14.84 -30.61 5.23
CA GLN A 58 -15.95 -30.89 4.30
C GLN A 58 -17.33 -30.90 5.01
N GLU A 59 -17.40 -31.44 6.22
CA GLU A 59 -18.63 -31.40 7.03
C GLU A 59 -19.00 -29.96 7.40
N ARG A 60 -18.04 -29.13 7.80
CA ARG A 60 -18.30 -27.70 8.06
C ARG A 60 -18.78 -26.96 6.82
N LEU A 61 -18.19 -27.24 5.65
CA LEU A 61 -18.62 -26.64 4.39
C LEU A 61 -20.07 -27.01 4.07
N LYS A 62 -20.43 -28.31 4.17
CA LYS A 62 -21.80 -28.80 3.95
C LYS A 62 -22.80 -28.23 4.94
N ALA A 63 -22.41 -28.13 6.23
CA ALA A 63 -23.25 -27.51 7.24
C ALA A 63 -23.53 -26.03 6.92
N HIS A 64 -22.50 -25.30 6.50
CA HIS A 64 -22.63 -23.90 6.10
C HIS A 64 -23.50 -23.73 4.84
N GLU A 65 -23.35 -24.59 3.84
CA GLU A 65 -24.21 -24.62 2.64
C GLU A 65 -25.67 -24.92 3.00
N ALA A 66 -25.91 -25.89 3.88
CA ALA A 66 -27.25 -26.22 4.36
C ALA A 66 -27.88 -25.08 5.17
N GLU A 67 -27.10 -24.38 6.01
CA GLU A 67 -27.58 -23.19 6.72
C GLU A 67 -27.95 -22.07 5.74
N GLN A 68 -27.16 -21.86 4.70
CA GLN A 68 -27.47 -20.87 3.66
C GLN A 68 -28.73 -21.23 2.88
N GLU A 69 -28.91 -22.51 2.53
CA GLU A 69 -30.14 -22.99 1.86
C GLU A 69 -31.38 -22.83 2.76
N GLN A 70 -31.28 -23.13 4.05
CA GLN A 70 -32.37 -22.92 5.00
C GLN A 70 -32.70 -21.43 5.17
N GLN A 71 -31.71 -20.56 5.29
CA GLN A 71 -31.91 -19.11 5.37
C GLN A 71 -32.56 -18.58 4.10
N SER A 72 -32.12 -19.02 2.93
CA SER A 72 -32.71 -18.61 1.65
C SER A 72 -34.16 -19.06 1.51
N ALA A 73 -34.50 -20.28 1.95
CA ALA A 73 -35.86 -20.81 1.94
C ALA A 73 -36.78 -20.05 2.92
N GLN A 74 -36.29 -19.76 4.14
CA GLN A 74 -37.02 -18.92 5.10
C GLN A 74 -37.28 -17.50 4.59
N MET A 75 -36.30 -16.92 3.91
CA MET A 75 -36.45 -15.59 3.29
C MET A 75 -37.45 -15.61 2.13
N GLU A 76 -37.50 -16.70 1.36
CA GLU A 76 -38.48 -16.84 0.28
C GLU A 76 -39.91 -16.99 0.78
N ASP A 77 -40.11 -17.69 1.89
CA ASP A 77 -41.44 -17.81 2.56
C ASP A 77 -41.88 -16.47 3.17
N LEU A 78 -40.94 -15.72 3.79
CA LEU A 78 -41.18 -14.37 4.31
C LEU A 78 -41.53 -13.37 3.17
N ARG A 79 -40.89 -13.48 2.02
CA ARG A 79 -41.19 -12.73 0.79
C ARG A 79 -42.64 -12.88 0.36
N LYS A 80 -43.12 -14.11 0.34
CA LYS A 80 -44.53 -14.44 -0.05
C LYS A 80 -45.55 -13.82 0.92
N ARG A 81 -45.18 -13.66 2.19
CA ARG A 81 -46.07 -13.12 3.25
C ARG A 81 -46.11 -11.60 3.34
N LEU A 82 -45.02 -10.90 3.03
CA LEU A 82 -44.87 -9.47 3.32
C LEU A 82 -45.14 -8.53 2.12
N GLY A 83 -45.26 -9.06 0.89
CA GLY A 83 -45.65 -8.25 -0.28
C GLY A 83 -44.75 -7.04 -0.60
N HIS A 84 -43.55 -6.99 -0.03
CA HIS A 84 -42.62 -5.87 -0.23
C HIS A 84 -41.83 -5.97 -1.55
N SER A 85 -41.42 -4.84 -2.08
CA SER A 85 -40.70 -4.74 -3.35
C SER A 85 -39.42 -5.60 -3.32
N LEU A 86 -39.34 -6.55 -4.22
CA LEU A 86 -38.27 -7.56 -4.38
C LEU A 86 -36.84 -7.00 -4.45
N GLU A 87 -36.70 -5.71 -4.68
CA GLU A 87 -35.41 -5.07 -4.92
C GLU A 87 -34.63 -4.77 -3.62
N SER A 88 -35.30 -4.44 -2.51
CA SER A 88 -34.65 -4.11 -1.23
C SER A 88 -34.19 -5.32 -0.41
N GLU A 89 -34.68 -6.51 -0.73
CA GLU A 89 -34.33 -7.77 -0.05
C GLU A 89 -33.05 -8.41 -0.58
N THR A 90 -32.42 -7.82 -1.62
CA THR A 90 -31.18 -8.31 -2.16
C THR A 90 -30.10 -8.36 -1.07
N LEU A 91 -29.41 -9.50 -0.96
CA LEU A 91 -28.32 -9.66 -0.01
C LEU A 91 -27.10 -8.81 -0.41
N PHE A 92 -26.34 -8.40 0.59
CA PHE A 92 -25.15 -7.58 0.39
C PHE A 92 -24.13 -8.27 -0.54
N GLU A 93 -23.87 -9.56 -0.35
CA GLU A 93 -22.88 -10.29 -1.15
C GLU A 93 -23.16 -10.24 -2.67
N PRO A 94 -24.29 -10.72 -3.18
CA PRO A 94 -24.55 -10.68 -4.61
C PRO A 94 -24.57 -9.25 -5.16
N ALA A 95 -25.13 -8.30 -4.41
CA ALA A 95 -25.14 -6.89 -4.82
C ALA A 95 -23.73 -6.27 -4.87
N PHE A 96 -22.91 -6.58 -3.87
CA PHE A 96 -21.52 -6.08 -3.82
C PHE A 96 -20.67 -6.68 -4.93
N MET A 97 -20.79 -7.99 -5.18
CA MET A 97 -20.06 -8.67 -6.25
C MET A 97 -20.48 -8.18 -7.64
N GLU A 98 -21.76 -7.93 -7.84
CA GLU A 98 -22.25 -7.33 -9.09
C GLU A 98 -21.65 -5.93 -9.31
N TRP A 99 -21.73 -5.06 -8.28
CA TRP A 99 -21.13 -3.72 -8.33
C TRP A 99 -19.63 -3.78 -8.60
N LEU A 100 -18.92 -4.68 -7.91
CA LEU A 100 -17.49 -4.85 -8.07
C LEU A 100 -17.15 -5.28 -9.51
N ARG A 101 -17.90 -6.24 -10.07
CA ARG A 101 -17.71 -6.72 -11.43
C ARG A 101 -18.02 -5.65 -12.48
N LEU A 102 -19.11 -4.92 -12.33
CA LEU A 102 -19.56 -3.96 -13.35
C LEU A 102 -18.79 -2.64 -13.32
N TYR A 103 -18.45 -2.13 -12.14
CA TYR A 103 -17.95 -0.76 -11.98
C TYR A 103 -16.50 -0.67 -11.48
N LYS A 104 -15.95 -1.76 -10.94
CA LYS A 104 -14.61 -1.74 -10.33
C LYS A 104 -13.64 -2.74 -10.97
N SER A 105 -14.11 -3.61 -11.87
CA SER A 105 -13.25 -4.53 -12.60
C SER A 105 -12.44 -3.81 -13.69
N PRO A 106 -11.30 -4.38 -14.11
CA PRO A 106 -10.59 -3.92 -15.30
C PRO A 106 -11.47 -4.02 -16.56
N PRO A 107 -11.34 -3.13 -17.53
CA PRO A 107 -10.40 -2.01 -17.62
C PRO A 107 -10.85 -0.73 -16.87
N THR A 108 -12.08 -0.68 -16.34
CA THR A 108 -12.64 0.50 -15.67
C THR A 108 -11.76 0.95 -14.49
N ARG A 109 -11.22 0.02 -13.73
CA ARG A 109 -10.26 0.25 -12.64
C ARG A 109 -9.01 -0.61 -12.80
N LYS A 110 -7.92 -0.19 -12.15
CA LYS A 110 -6.69 -0.97 -12.14
C LYS A 110 -6.90 -2.31 -11.43
N PRO A 111 -6.27 -3.41 -11.93
CA PRO A 111 -6.35 -4.73 -11.28
C PRO A 111 -6.01 -4.72 -9.79
N SER A 112 -5.04 -3.91 -9.38
CA SER A 112 -4.68 -3.76 -7.96
C SER A 112 -5.79 -3.15 -7.10
N THR A 113 -6.60 -2.25 -7.66
CA THR A 113 -7.75 -1.67 -6.96
C THR A 113 -8.87 -2.70 -6.81
N TYR A 114 -9.16 -3.42 -7.89
CA TYR A 114 -10.13 -4.52 -7.87
C TYR A 114 -9.73 -5.59 -6.84
N ALA A 115 -8.46 -6.05 -6.88
CA ALA A 115 -7.93 -7.00 -5.91
C ALA A 115 -8.07 -6.51 -4.47
N SER A 116 -7.77 -5.22 -4.21
CA SER A 116 -7.89 -4.64 -2.88
C SER A 116 -9.34 -4.63 -2.38
N TYR A 117 -10.31 -4.36 -3.26
CA TYR A 117 -11.73 -4.37 -2.90
C TYR A 117 -12.22 -5.80 -2.63
N LEU A 118 -11.84 -6.75 -3.47
CA LEU A 118 -12.15 -8.16 -3.30
C LEU A 118 -11.54 -8.72 -1.99
N ASP A 119 -10.28 -8.38 -1.70
CA ASP A 119 -9.62 -8.75 -0.44
C ASP A 119 -10.31 -8.16 0.78
N THR A 120 -10.72 -6.89 0.70
CA THR A 120 -11.47 -6.25 1.78
C THR A 120 -12.81 -6.92 2.01
N TYR A 121 -13.50 -7.28 0.92
CA TYR A 121 -14.74 -8.04 1.00
C TYR A 121 -14.50 -9.40 1.69
N ASN A 122 -13.63 -10.23 1.13
CA ASN A 122 -13.39 -11.60 1.61
C ASN A 122 -12.89 -11.63 3.08
N THR A 123 -12.07 -10.65 3.47
CA THR A 123 -11.48 -10.63 4.83
C THR A 123 -12.40 -9.98 5.87
N HIS A 124 -13.23 -9.03 5.44
CA HIS A 124 -13.92 -8.17 6.41
C HIS A 124 -15.41 -8.02 6.20
N PHE A 125 -15.88 -7.84 4.95
CA PHE A 125 -17.30 -7.54 4.69
C PHE A 125 -18.16 -8.80 4.59
N ALA A 126 -17.63 -9.89 4.03
CA ALA A 126 -18.36 -11.14 3.88
C ALA A 126 -18.92 -11.61 5.24
N GLN A 127 -18.08 -11.65 6.26
CA GLN A 127 -18.47 -12.06 7.61
C GLN A 127 -19.43 -11.06 8.28
N ALA A 128 -19.28 -9.76 7.98
CA ALA A 128 -20.04 -8.73 8.67
C ALA A 128 -21.42 -8.48 8.05
N PHE A 129 -21.49 -8.51 6.73
CA PHE A 129 -22.66 -8.05 5.96
C PHE A 129 -23.11 -9.04 4.89
N GLY A 130 -22.30 -10.04 4.50
CA GLY A 130 -22.52 -10.86 3.31
C GLY A 130 -23.92 -11.44 3.19
N SER A 131 -24.44 -12.03 4.25
CA SER A 131 -25.76 -12.63 4.33
C SER A 131 -26.88 -11.68 4.76
N MET A 132 -26.58 -10.39 4.96
CA MET A 132 -27.60 -9.41 5.36
C MET A 132 -28.30 -8.83 4.13
N PRO A 133 -29.63 -8.71 4.15
CA PRO A 133 -30.37 -7.90 3.19
C PRO A 133 -29.94 -6.43 3.24
N LEU A 134 -29.86 -5.77 2.08
CA LEU A 134 -29.38 -4.39 2.00
C LEU A 134 -30.14 -3.42 2.89
N TYR A 135 -31.47 -3.58 3.02
CA TYR A 135 -32.32 -2.72 3.85
C TYR A 135 -32.05 -2.84 5.36
N GLN A 136 -31.45 -3.97 5.80
CA GLN A 136 -31.11 -4.20 7.21
C GLN A 136 -29.78 -3.59 7.60
N ILE A 137 -28.95 -3.24 6.63
CA ILE A 137 -27.64 -2.64 6.91
C ILE A 137 -27.84 -1.14 7.18
N THR A 138 -28.12 -0.83 8.43
CA THR A 138 -28.36 0.51 8.92
C THR A 138 -27.07 1.28 9.21
N GLN A 139 -27.20 2.56 9.54
CA GLN A 139 -26.08 3.36 10.04
C GLN A 139 -25.46 2.73 11.29
N ASP A 140 -26.26 2.23 12.20
CA ASP A 140 -25.80 1.66 13.47
C ASP A 140 -25.01 0.36 13.25
N GLU A 141 -25.47 -0.51 12.37
CA GLU A 141 -24.74 -1.72 11.96
C GLU A 141 -23.34 -1.38 11.39
N ILE A 142 -23.24 -0.35 10.56
CA ILE A 142 -21.96 0.08 10.02
C ILE A 142 -21.09 0.72 11.11
N GLN A 143 -21.69 1.48 12.04
CA GLN A 143 -20.97 2.10 13.14
C GLN A 143 -20.42 1.05 14.11
N GLU A 144 -21.19 0.03 14.45
CA GLU A 144 -20.75 -1.10 15.25
C GLU A 144 -19.64 -1.91 14.57
N TYR A 145 -19.76 -2.11 13.25
CA TYR A 145 -18.69 -2.72 12.45
C TYR A 145 -17.37 -1.97 12.61
N TYR A 146 -17.36 -0.62 12.54
CA TYR A 146 -16.13 0.16 12.73
C TYR A 146 -15.57 -0.02 14.13
N GLN A 147 -16.41 0.00 15.16
CA GLN A 147 -15.99 -0.20 16.55
C GLN A 147 -15.40 -1.60 16.76
N ARG A 148 -16.08 -2.64 16.30
CA ARG A 148 -15.56 -4.02 16.35
C ARG A 148 -14.21 -4.15 15.67
N LYS A 149 -14.05 -3.55 14.48
CA LYS A 149 -12.78 -3.60 13.72
C LYS A 149 -11.66 -2.76 14.37
N GLN A 150 -11.98 -1.76 15.15
CA GLN A 150 -10.99 -1.03 15.97
C GLN A 150 -10.47 -1.87 17.16
N LEU A 151 -11.31 -2.70 17.73
CA LEU A 151 -10.95 -3.53 18.89
C LEU A 151 -10.29 -4.84 18.45
N ASN A 152 -10.91 -5.53 17.50
CA ASN A 152 -10.44 -6.81 16.97
C ASN A 152 -10.62 -6.84 15.44
N GLY A 153 -9.53 -6.60 14.72
CA GLY A 153 -9.58 -6.27 13.31
C GLY A 153 -9.40 -7.41 12.33
N ALA A 154 -9.20 -8.66 12.75
CA ALA A 154 -8.79 -9.73 11.85
C ALA A 154 -7.62 -9.31 10.92
N ARG A 155 -6.50 -8.92 11.53
CA ARG A 155 -5.34 -8.35 10.84
C ARG A 155 -4.62 -9.38 9.99
N GLN A 156 -4.34 -9.04 8.72
CA GLN A 156 -3.57 -9.90 7.81
C GLN A 156 -2.05 -9.85 8.05
N ASP A 157 -1.55 -8.88 8.86
CA ASP A 157 -0.12 -8.74 9.15
C ASP A 157 0.36 -9.61 10.34
N GLY A 158 -0.49 -10.51 10.83
CA GLY A 158 -0.20 -11.41 11.95
C GLY A 158 -0.13 -10.76 13.32
N LYS A 159 -0.36 -9.44 13.42
CA LYS A 159 -0.36 -8.73 14.71
C LYS A 159 -1.72 -8.84 15.39
N LYS A 160 -1.72 -8.93 16.70
CA LYS A 160 -2.94 -8.87 17.51
C LYS A 160 -3.51 -7.45 17.55
N GLY A 161 -4.82 -7.32 17.77
CA GLY A 161 -5.52 -6.05 17.96
C GLY A 161 -6.31 -5.56 16.76
N GLY A 162 -6.81 -4.33 16.87
CA GLY A 162 -7.69 -3.73 15.89
C GLY A 162 -7.02 -3.23 14.62
N LEU A 163 -7.82 -2.91 13.61
CA LEU A 163 -7.39 -2.26 12.40
C LEU A 163 -7.02 -0.78 12.67
N SER A 164 -6.09 -0.27 11.88
CA SER A 164 -5.73 1.14 11.96
C SER A 164 -6.91 2.06 11.56
N PRO A 165 -7.03 3.27 12.14
CA PRO A 165 -8.01 4.26 11.71
C PRO A 165 -8.02 4.50 10.20
N LYS A 166 -6.84 4.51 9.58
CA LYS A 166 -6.70 4.64 8.12
C LYS A 166 -7.34 3.47 7.36
N THR A 167 -7.17 2.24 7.84
CA THR A 167 -7.77 1.04 7.22
C THR A 167 -9.30 1.11 7.30
N ILE A 168 -9.84 1.48 8.46
CA ILE A 168 -11.30 1.61 8.64
C ILE A 168 -11.86 2.74 7.76
N ARG A 169 -11.15 3.85 7.60
CA ARG A 169 -11.54 4.90 6.63
C ARG A 169 -11.55 4.39 5.19
N ASN A 170 -10.63 3.50 4.83
CA ASN A 170 -10.67 2.86 3.51
C ASN A 170 -11.91 1.96 3.36
N HIS A 171 -12.27 1.18 4.41
CA HIS A 171 -13.51 0.40 4.43
C HIS A 171 -14.74 1.30 4.27
N HIS A 172 -14.79 2.41 5.01
CA HIS A 172 -15.85 3.40 4.85
C HIS A 172 -15.96 3.92 3.41
N MET A 173 -14.84 4.22 2.76
CA MET A 173 -14.85 4.72 1.37
C MET A 173 -15.41 3.68 0.40
N ILE A 174 -15.07 2.40 0.60
CA ILE A 174 -15.59 1.30 -0.24
C ILE A 174 -17.10 1.13 0.00
N LEU A 175 -17.53 1.08 1.27
CA LEU A 175 -18.94 0.96 1.62
C LEU A 175 -19.76 2.16 1.11
N LYS A 176 -19.24 3.38 1.28
CA LYS A 176 -19.89 4.60 0.77
C LYS A 176 -20.11 4.56 -0.73
N ASP A 177 -19.10 4.18 -1.48
CA ASP A 177 -19.15 4.08 -2.95
C ASP A 177 -20.14 2.96 -3.38
N PHE A 178 -20.12 1.82 -2.70
CA PHE A 178 -21.07 0.75 -2.92
C PHE A 178 -22.51 1.16 -2.59
N PHE A 179 -22.78 1.73 -1.41
CA PHE A 179 -24.14 2.14 -1.02
C PHE A 179 -24.68 3.30 -1.84
N THR A 180 -23.81 4.13 -2.41
CA THR A 180 -24.25 5.15 -3.40
C THR A 180 -24.83 4.48 -4.66
N TYR A 181 -24.19 3.42 -5.13
CA TYR A 181 -24.71 2.58 -6.21
C TYR A 181 -25.98 1.83 -5.80
N ALA A 182 -25.95 1.18 -4.62
CA ALA A 182 -27.05 0.37 -4.13
C ALA A 182 -28.32 1.19 -3.89
N GLN A 183 -28.20 2.42 -3.39
CA GLN A 183 -29.34 3.34 -3.21
C GLN A 183 -30.08 3.58 -4.53
N SER A 184 -29.35 3.84 -5.60
CA SER A 184 -29.98 4.07 -6.90
C SER A 184 -30.58 2.79 -7.51
N LYS A 185 -29.86 1.67 -7.41
CA LYS A 185 -30.27 0.42 -8.08
C LYS A 185 -31.35 -0.32 -7.33
N TYR A 186 -31.24 -0.41 -6.01
CA TYR A 186 -32.11 -1.21 -5.16
C TYR A 186 -33.13 -0.36 -4.40
N LYS A 187 -33.28 0.93 -4.76
CA LYS A 187 -34.26 1.87 -4.21
C LYS A 187 -34.22 1.93 -2.66
N LEU A 188 -33.00 1.95 -2.08
CA LEU A 188 -32.85 2.13 -0.65
C LEU A 188 -33.22 3.56 -0.25
N ASP A 189 -33.83 3.73 0.92
CA ASP A 189 -34.27 5.04 1.45
C ASP A 189 -33.11 6.04 1.62
N GLY A 190 -31.88 5.54 1.76
CA GLY A 190 -30.69 6.37 1.90
C GLY A 190 -29.40 5.58 1.84
N ASN A 191 -28.28 6.29 1.87
CA ASN A 191 -26.96 5.67 2.00
C ASN A 191 -26.57 5.64 3.48
N PRO A 192 -26.54 4.47 4.14
CA PRO A 192 -26.33 4.34 5.58
C PRO A 192 -24.94 4.79 6.05
N THR A 193 -23.99 4.98 5.13
CA THR A 193 -22.64 5.41 5.49
C THR A 193 -22.52 6.93 5.73
N LEU A 194 -23.49 7.75 5.27
CA LEU A 194 -23.32 9.20 5.25
C LEU A 194 -23.25 9.81 6.66
N SER A 195 -24.02 9.28 7.60
CA SER A 195 -24.09 9.78 8.98
C SER A 195 -23.18 9.03 9.96
N THR A 196 -22.37 8.07 9.48
CA THR A 196 -21.43 7.33 10.35
C THR A 196 -20.23 8.20 10.75
N THR A 197 -19.78 8.03 12.00
CA THR A 197 -18.58 8.68 12.51
C THR A 197 -17.33 7.89 12.11
N ARG A 198 -16.44 8.54 11.39
CA ARG A 198 -15.18 7.94 10.94
C ARG A 198 -14.08 8.13 12.00
N PRO A 199 -13.24 7.12 12.23
CA PRO A 199 -12.11 7.28 13.14
C PRO A 199 -11.16 8.39 12.65
N GLU A 200 -10.63 9.16 13.58
CA GLU A 200 -9.63 10.17 13.29
C GLU A 200 -8.30 9.51 12.90
N VAL A 201 -7.67 10.05 11.85
CA VAL A 201 -6.38 9.56 11.38
C VAL A 201 -5.31 10.56 11.76
N VAL A 202 -4.52 10.21 12.77
CA VAL A 202 -3.31 10.95 13.08
C VAL A 202 -2.30 10.71 11.96
N GLN A 203 -1.87 11.79 11.31
CA GLN A 203 -0.83 11.70 10.29
C GLN A 203 0.50 11.35 10.95
N LYS A 204 1.06 10.21 10.53
CA LYS A 204 2.42 9.85 10.96
C LYS A 204 3.42 10.65 10.14
N GLU A 205 4.47 11.11 10.80
CA GLU A 205 5.59 11.73 10.11
C GLU A 205 6.18 10.78 9.06
N MET A 206 6.55 11.35 7.94
CA MET A 206 7.20 10.60 6.87
C MET A 206 8.60 10.20 7.30
N ARG A 207 8.98 8.97 7.00
CA ARG A 207 10.34 8.50 7.27
C ARG A 207 11.31 9.18 6.32
N VAL A 208 12.22 9.95 6.86
CA VAL A 208 13.36 10.60 6.19
C VAL A 208 14.63 10.11 6.88
N LEU A 209 15.68 9.80 6.13
CA LEU A 209 16.97 9.42 6.69
C LEU A 209 17.71 10.70 7.13
N SER A 210 18.23 10.70 8.36
CA SER A 210 19.16 11.75 8.79
C SER A 210 20.48 11.65 8.03
N PRO A 211 21.33 12.71 8.02
CA PRO A 211 22.63 12.64 7.36
C PRO A 211 23.51 11.49 7.86
N SER A 212 23.53 11.23 9.18
CA SER A 212 24.26 10.11 9.78
C SER A 212 23.72 8.75 9.37
N GLU A 213 22.38 8.56 9.40
CA GLU A 213 21.75 7.34 8.93
C GLU A 213 22.01 7.11 7.43
N MET A 214 22.04 8.17 6.63
CA MET A 214 22.32 8.12 5.20
C MET A 214 23.72 7.58 4.94
N GLN A 215 24.72 8.07 5.66
CA GLN A 215 26.11 7.61 5.51
C GLN A 215 26.24 6.12 5.78
N ILE A 216 25.74 5.66 6.93
CA ILE A 216 25.76 4.24 7.33
C ILE A 216 24.99 3.38 6.31
N PHE A 217 23.83 3.88 5.85
CA PHE A 217 23.00 3.20 4.86
C PHE A 217 23.71 3.03 3.53
N LEU A 218 24.40 4.07 3.04
CA LEU A 218 25.15 4.03 1.78
C LEU A 218 26.30 3.03 1.83
N GLU A 219 27.07 3.00 2.92
CA GLU A 219 28.16 2.02 3.12
C GLU A 219 27.63 0.59 3.02
N GLU A 220 26.48 0.30 3.62
CA GLU A 220 25.89 -1.02 3.58
C GLU A 220 25.26 -1.35 2.22
N VAL A 221 24.64 -0.36 1.55
CA VAL A 221 24.10 -0.52 0.19
C VAL A 221 25.19 -0.91 -0.81
N MET A 222 26.43 -0.41 -0.67
CA MET A 222 27.51 -0.76 -1.58
C MET A 222 27.85 -2.26 -1.61
N LYS A 223 27.47 -3.01 -0.57
CA LYS A 223 27.63 -4.47 -0.49
C LYS A 223 26.52 -5.25 -1.21
N GLU A 224 25.44 -4.55 -1.60
CA GLU A 224 24.26 -5.18 -2.22
C GLU A 224 24.45 -5.45 -3.72
N THR A 225 23.89 -6.57 -4.18
CA THR A 225 23.85 -6.87 -5.63
C THR A 225 23.05 -5.84 -6.40
N GLN A 226 21.99 -5.29 -5.79
CA GLN A 226 21.11 -4.30 -6.41
C GLN A 226 21.48 -2.85 -6.03
N ARG A 227 22.74 -2.62 -5.63
CA ARG A 227 23.20 -1.31 -5.16
C ARG A 227 22.90 -0.17 -6.15
N ILE A 228 23.08 -0.42 -7.45
CA ILE A 228 22.86 0.64 -8.44
C ILE A 228 21.38 1.00 -8.56
N ALA A 229 20.48 0.04 -8.50
CA ALA A 229 19.04 0.33 -8.45
C ALA A 229 18.66 1.12 -7.19
N ILE A 230 19.22 0.78 -6.02
CA ILE A 230 18.97 1.49 -4.76
C ILE A 230 19.51 2.92 -4.82
N LEU A 231 20.73 3.10 -5.34
CA LEU A 231 21.32 4.44 -5.51
C LEU A 231 20.52 5.28 -6.51
N THR A 232 20.09 4.68 -7.63
CA THR A 232 19.27 5.39 -8.61
C THR A 232 17.94 5.84 -8.00
N ASP A 233 17.30 4.98 -7.16
CA ASP A 233 16.09 5.37 -6.44
C ASP A 233 16.34 6.52 -5.45
N LEU A 234 17.46 6.49 -4.75
CA LEU A 234 17.84 7.53 -3.81
C LEU A 234 18.11 8.89 -4.50
N PHE A 235 18.77 8.87 -5.66
CA PHE A 235 19.14 10.11 -6.37
C PHE A 235 18.00 10.68 -7.22
N VAL A 236 17.02 9.87 -7.64
CA VAL A 236 15.93 10.30 -8.54
C VAL A 236 14.56 10.25 -7.88
N GLY A 237 14.37 9.38 -6.89
CA GLY A 237 13.12 9.24 -6.13
C GLY A 237 11.98 8.65 -6.95
N PHE A 238 12.20 7.58 -7.66
CA PHE A 238 11.16 6.86 -8.40
C PHE A 238 10.08 6.27 -7.48
N ARG A 239 8.93 5.92 -8.06
CA ARG A 239 8.12 4.87 -7.42
C ARG A 239 8.78 3.53 -7.71
N VAL A 240 8.79 2.61 -6.74
CA VAL A 240 9.48 1.31 -6.89
C VAL A 240 9.11 0.58 -8.19
N GLY A 241 7.85 0.65 -8.60
CA GLY A 241 7.41 0.03 -9.85
C GLY A 241 7.90 0.76 -11.10
N GLU A 242 8.14 2.07 -11.03
CA GLU A 242 8.75 2.87 -12.11
C GLU A 242 10.23 2.50 -12.25
N LEU A 243 10.97 2.49 -11.13
CA LEU A 243 12.39 2.11 -11.08
C LEU A 243 12.64 0.73 -11.69
N LEU A 244 11.89 -0.27 -11.23
CA LEU A 244 12.10 -1.66 -11.62
C LEU A 244 11.57 -2.01 -13.02
N ALA A 245 10.84 -1.07 -13.65
CA ALA A 245 10.37 -1.17 -15.02
C ALA A 245 11.33 -0.56 -16.04
N LEU A 246 12.39 0.12 -15.60
CA LEU A 246 13.33 0.79 -16.50
C LEU A 246 14.07 -0.22 -17.38
N GLU A 247 14.09 0.07 -18.66
CA GLU A 247 14.88 -0.62 -19.67
C GLU A 247 16.10 0.21 -20.04
N ILE A 248 17.11 -0.40 -20.64
CA ILE A 248 18.32 0.31 -21.10
C ILE A 248 17.96 1.42 -22.09
N SER A 249 16.94 1.20 -22.93
CA SER A 249 16.43 2.19 -23.88
C SER A 249 15.74 3.41 -23.26
N ASP A 250 15.45 3.36 -21.94
CA ASP A 250 14.90 4.51 -21.21
C ASP A 250 15.98 5.47 -20.69
N LEU A 251 17.27 5.09 -20.80
CA LEU A 251 18.41 5.91 -20.45
C LEU A 251 18.99 6.58 -21.71
N ASP A 252 18.96 7.89 -21.74
CA ASP A 252 19.64 8.72 -22.75
C ASP A 252 20.92 9.28 -22.14
N LEU A 253 22.07 8.77 -22.57
CA LEU A 253 23.38 9.17 -22.06
C LEU A 253 23.86 10.51 -22.64
N GLU A 254 23.39 10.91 -23.84
CA GLU A 254 23.76 12.18 -24.46
C GLU A 254 23.04 13.34 -23.76
N ARG A 255 21.74 13.15 -23.47
CA ARG A 255 20.92 14.15 -22.76
C ARG A 255 21.00 14.01 -21.25
N GLN A 256 21.63 12.94 -20.77
CA GLN A 256 21.65 12.60 -19.35
C GLN A 256 20.25 12.58 -18.73
N THR A 257 19.35 11.81 -19.34
CA THR A 257 17.97 11.71 -18.88
C THR A 257 17.51 10.25 -18.72
N LEU A 258 16.54 10.05 -17.83
CA LEU A 258 15.80 8.80 -17.64
C LEU A 258 14.33 9.03 -17.96
N ARG A 259 13.77 8.22 -18.85
CA ARG A 259 12.37 8.26 -19.25
C ARG A 259 11.53 7.30 -18.43
N VAL A 260 10.49 7.83 -17.77
CA VAL A 260 9.53 7.07 -16.99
C VAL A 260 8.23 6.94 -17.76
N ASN A 261 7.97 5.77 -18.32
CA ASN A 261 6.78 5.50 -19.14
C ASN A 261 6.11 4.16 -18.81
N LYS A 262 6.69 3.39 -17.87
CA LYS A 262 6.26 2.05 -17.46
C LYS A 262 6.18 1.96 -15.95
N ASN A 263 5.41 1.00 -15.45
CA ASN A 263 5.30 0.72 -14.03
C ASN A 263 5.04 -0.77 -13.79
N LEU A 264 5.83 -1.39 -12.94
CA LEU A 264 5.59 -2.75 -12.46
C LEU A 264 4.63 -2.74 -11.28
N ILE A 265 3.67 -3.63 -11.31
CA ILE A 265 2.78 -3.89 -10.19
C ILE A 265 2.70 -5.39 -9.92
N ARG A 266 2.59 -5.74 -8.65
CA ARG A 266 2.30 -7.09 -8.21
C ARG A 266 0.79 -7.21 -8.01
N VAL A 267 0.15 -8.13 -8.71
CA VAL A 267 -1.31 -8.31 -8.70
C VAL A 267 -1.65 -9.75 -8.37
N LYS A 268 -2.71 -9.99 -7.63
CA LYS A 268 -3.26 -11.33 -7.44
C LYS A 268 -3.80 -11.88 -8.76
N THR A 269 -3.54 -13.14 -9.03
CA THR A 269 -3.95 -13.82 -10.26
C THR A 269 -5.46 -13.75 -10.47
N GLU A 270 -6.24 -13.88 -9.41
CA GLU A 270 -7.70 -13.79 -9.40
C GLU A 270 -8.26 -12.44 -9.86
N ALA A 271 -7.44 -11.38 -9.80
CA ALA A 271 -7.84 -10.01 -10.16
C ALA A 271 -7.42 -9.60 -11.58
N LEU A 272 -6.82 -10.50 -12.32
CA LEU A 272 -6.37 -10.25 -13.69
C LEU A 272 -7.43 -10.72 -14.68
N SER A 273 -7.96 -9.78 -15.47
CA SER A 273 -8.54 -10.11 -16.77
C SER A 273 -7.37 -10.29 -17.75
N LEU A 274 -7.23 -11.49 -18.30
CA LEU A 274 -6.17 -11.83 -19.25
C LEU A 274 -6.28 -11.02 -20.56
N ASP A 275 -7.46 -10.46 -20.85
CA ASP A 275 -7.75 -9.73 -22.07
C ASP A 275 -7.55 -8.20 -21.96
N ASN A 276 -6.85 -7.72 -20.93
CA ASN A 276 -6.63 -6.29 -20.78
C ASN A 276 -5.43 -5.83 -21.64
N PRO A 277 -5.63 -5.07 -22.74
CA PRO A 277 -4.56 -4.67 -23.66
C PRO A 277 -3.53 -3.70 -23.04
N ASN A 278 -3.86 -3.09 -21.90
CA ASN A 278 -2.98 -2.14 -21.20
C ASN A 278 -2.04 -2.80 -20.18
N ILE A 279 -2.01 -4.13 -20.14
CA ILE A 279 -1.24 -4.91 -19.18
C ILE A 279 -0.44 -5.98 -19.89
N ARG A 280 0.89 -5.96 -19.72
CA ARG A 280 1.77 -7.05 -20.12
C ARG A 280 2.09 -7.91 -18.90
N ILE A 281 1.74 -9.19 -18.92
CA ILE A 281 2.09 -10.15 -17.87
C ILE A 281 3.55 -10.58 -18.10
N LEU A 282 4.39 -10.40 -17.09
CA LEU A 282 5.83 -10.62 -17.20
C LEU A 282 6.29 -11.99 -16.71
N ASN A 283 5.61 -12.54 -15.69
CA ASN A 283 5.98 -13.80 -15.07
C ASN A 283 4.72 -14.67 -14.89
N TYR A 284 4.27 -15.28 -15.96
CA TYR A 284 3.16 -16.23 -15.87
C TYR A 284 3.70 -17.64 -15.61
N ASP A 285 3.47 -18.15 -14.41
CA ASP A 285 3.63 -19.55 -14.05
C ASP A 285 2.31 -20.05 -13.46
N PRO A 286 1.49 -20.76 -14.24
CA PRO A 286 0.16 -21.18 -13.81
C PRO A 286 0.19 -22.17 -12.62
N THR A 287 1.35 -22.76 -12.33
CA THR A 287 1.45 -23.82 -11.32
C THR A 287 1.79 -23.33 -9.92
N LYS A 288 2.29 -22.10 -9.76
CA LYS A 288 2.96 -21.69 -8.52
C LYS A 288 2.51 -20.37 -7.90
N LYS A 289 1.67 -19.54 -8.52
CA LYS A 289 1.61 -18.13 -8.08
C LYS A 289 0.20 -17.63 -7.78
N THR A 290 0.04 -17.22 -6.54
CA THR A 290 -1.08 -16.37 -6.11
C THR A 290 -0.94 -14.92 -6.59
N HIS A 291 0.24 -14.53 -7.08
CA HIS A 291 0.54 -13.18 -7.56
C HIS A 291 1.38 -13.20 -8.82
N LEU A 292 1.07 -12.30 -9.74
CA LEU A 292 1.81 -12.04 -10.96
C LEU A 292 2.44 -10.66 -10.94
N ILE A 293 3.56 -10.52 -11.64
CA ILE A 293 4.15 -9.21 -11.93
C ILE A 293 3.64 -8.80 -13.30
N VAL A 294 3.03 -7.64 -13.36
CA VAL A 294 2.52 -7.09 -14.60
C VAL A 294 3.11 -5.70 -14.85
N GLN A 295 3.43 -5.44 -16.10
CA GLN A 295 3.80 -4.12 -16.56
C GLN A 295 2.53 -3.39 -17.00
N SER A 296 2.37 -2.18 -16.53
CA SER A 296 1.26 -1.30 -16.90
C SER A 296 1.77 0.07 -17.29
N THR A 297 0.98 0.80 -18.06
CA THR A 297 1.22 2.23 -18.27
C THR A 297 1.07 2.99 -16.96
N PRO A 298 1.76 4.12 -16.80
CA PRO A 298 1.63 4.97 -15.62
C PRO A 298 0.18 5.42 -15.40
N LYS A 299 -0.16 5.75 -14.14
CA LYS A 299 -1.53 6.08 -13.71
C LYS A 299 -2.06 7.39 -14.30
N THR A 300 -1.17 8.35 -14.57
CA THR A 300 -1.53 9.70 -15.02
C THR A 300 -0.58 10.15 -16.13
N LYS A 301 -1.01 11.11 -16.96
CA LYS A 301 -0.15 11.74 -17.97
C LYS A 301 1.12 12.36 -17.37
N THR A 302 1.04 12.91 -16.16
CA THR A 302 2.17 13.48 -15.40
C THR A 302 3.16 12.41 -14.89
N SER A 303 2.79 11.14 -14.90
CA SER A 303 3.71 10.04 -14.57
C SER A 303 4.59 9.63 -15.76
N ASN A 304 4.21 9.99 -16.99
CA ASN A 304 5.09 9.86 -18.15
C ASN A 304 5.93 11.13 -18.18
N ARG A 305 7.21 11.00 -17.83
CA ARG A 305 8.14 12.12 -17.68
C ARG A 305 9.55 11.72 -18.03
N GLU A 306 10.33 12.70 -18.39
CA GLU A 306 11.78 12.59 -18.55
C GLU A 306 12.43 13.35 -17.40
N ILE A 307 13.42 12.73 -16.77
CA ILE A 307 14.09 13.26 -15.58
C ILE A 307 15.57 13.40 -15.91
N ALA A 308 16.10 14.60 -15.77
CA ALA A 308 17.53 14.82 -15.84
C ALA A 308 18.25 14.12 -14.67
N ILE A 309 19.39 13.52 -14.95
CA ILE A 309 20.26 12.89 -13.96
C ILE A 309 21.59 13.64 -13.86
N SER A 310 22.18 13.60 -12.67
CA SER A 310 23.48 14.22 -12.43
C SER A 310 24.61 13.44 -13.12
N ASP A 311 25.72 14.14 -13.41
CA ASP A 311 26.93 13.54 -13.98
C ASP A 311 27.39 12.30 -13.19
N GLY A 312 27.40 12.39 -11.86
CA GLY A 312 27.80 11.29 -10.99
C GLY A 312 26.88 10.07 -11.09
N LEU A 313 25.56 10.26 -11.24
CA LEU A 313 24.63 9.15 -11.47
C LEU A 313 24.79 8.60 -12.89
N CYS A 314 25.02 9.46 -13.89
CA CYS A 314 25.28 9.05 -15.26
C CYS A 314 26.51 8.14 -15.33
N GLU A 315 27.61 8.52 -14.69
CA GLU A 315 28.83 7.71 -14.62
C GLU A 315 28.60 6.37 -13.91
N LEU A 316 27.86 6.35 -12.82
CA LEU A 316 27.48 5.11 -12.14
C LEU A 316 26.68 4.17 -13.06
N LEU A 317 25.75 4.71 -13.84
CA LEU A 317 24.94 3.93 -14.78
C LEU A 317 25.77 3.43 -15.96
N ILE A 318 26.70 4.21 -16.49
CA ILE A 318 27.65 3.75 -17.53
C ILE A 318 28.46 2.55 -17.02
N ARG A 319 29.05 2.66 -15.83
CA ARG A 319 29.80 1.54 -15.22
C ARG A 319 28.92 0.33 -14.98
N HIS A 320 27.66 0.54 -14.62
CA HIS A 320 26.68 -0.53 -14.45
C HIS A 320 26.37 -1.23 -15.78
N LEU A 321 26.11 -0.49 -16.85
CA LEU A 321 25.88 -1.05 -18.19
C LEU A 321 27.11 -1.85 -18.66
N PHE A 322 28.30 -1.34 -18.45
CA PHE A 322 29.53 -2.09 -18.75
C PHE A 322 29.62 -3.41 -17.97
N THR A 323 29.27 -3.36 -16.68
CA THR A 323 29.22 -4.58 -15.83
C THR A 323 28.17 -5.56 -16.33
N LEU A 324 26.99 -5.09 -16.72
CA LEU A 324 25.93 -5.95 -17.29
C LEU A 324 26.35 -6.58 -18.61
N ALA A 325 26.95 -5.82 -19.52
CA ALA A 325 27.41 -6.29 -20.81
C ALA A 325 28.49 -7.37 -20.70
N ASN A 326 29.32 -7.30 -19.66
CA ASN A 326 30.37 -8.30 -19.39
C ASN A 326 29.93 -9.40 -18.41
N SER A 327 28.68 -9.38 -17.95
CA SER A 327 28.15 -10.43 -17.07
C SER A 327 27.62 -11.61 -17.89
N SER A 328 27.58 -12.79 -17.26
CA SER A 328 26.91 -13.97 -17.81
C SER A 328 25.40 -13.98 -17.54
N TRP A 329 24.85 -12.89 -17.00
CA TRP A 329 23.43 -12.83 -16.66
C TRP A 329 22.60 -12.62 -17.94
N PRO A 330 21.58 -13.43 -18.17
CA PRO A 330 20.65 -13.17 -19.26
C PRO A 330 19.92 -11.85 -19.03
N ASN A 331 19.60 -11.11 -20.10
CA ASN A 331 18.80 -9.89 -20.03
C ASN A 331 17.92 -9.76 -21.28
N PRO A 332 16.98 -10.70 -21.52
CA PRO A 332 16.20 -10.76 -22.75
C PRO A 332 15.26 -9.56 -22.93
N ASP A 333 14.85 -8.92 -21.84
CA ASP A 333 13.97 -7.74 -21.86
C ASP A 333 14.77 -6.43 -21.82
N ASN A 334 16.08 -6.45 -21.97
CA ASN A 334 16.96 -5.27 -21.92
C ASN A 334 16.72 -4.36 -20.71
N LEU A 335 16.51 -4.96 -19.53
CA LEU A 335 16.24 -4.23 -18.29
C LEU A 335 17.47 -3.45 -17.85
N LEU A 336 17.27 -2.24 -17.34
CA LEU A 336 18.34 -1.47 -16.72
C LEU A 336 18.80 -2.12 -15.39
N PHE A 337 17.88 -2.74 -14.66
CA PHE A 337 18.17 -3.44 -13.40
C PHE A 337 17.61 -4.87 -13.40
N PRO A 338 18.22 -5.80 -14.16
CA PRO A 338 17.79 -7.20 -14.16
C PRO A 338 18.07 -7.90 -12.84
N SER A 339 17.30 -8.94 -12.52
CA SER A 339 17.69 -9.94 -11.53
C SER A 339 18.87 -10.78 -12.05
N ARG A 340 19.51 -11.58 -11.20
CA ARG A 340 20.54 -12.52 -11.65
C ARG A 340 20.03 -13.53 -12.68
N ALA A 341 18.74 -13.84 -12.65
CA ALA A 341 18.09 -14.72 -13.62
C ALA A 341 17.65 -13.97 -14.90
N GLY A 342 18.01 -12.69 -15.05
CA GLY A 342 17.65 -11.88 -16.23
C GLY A 342 16.20 -11.43 -16.29
N THR A 343 15.45 -11.58 -15.20
CA THR A 343 14.04 -11.22 -15.13
C THR A 343 13.85 -9.94 -14.34
N TYR A 344 12.64 -9.38 -14.42
CA TYR A 344 12.23 -8.26 -13.57
C TYR A 344 12.36 -8.59 -12.09
N ILE A 345 12.83 -7.62 -11.31
CA ILE A 345 12.87 -7.72 -9.84
C ILE A 345 11.44 -7.50 -9.31
N ASP A 346 10.95 -8.42 -8.46
CA ASP A 346 9.67 -8.24 -7.78
C ASP A 346 9.75 -7.03 -6.83
N PRO A 347 8.85 -6.03 -6.94
CA PRO A 347 8.81 -4.87 -6.06
C PRO A 347 8.79 -5.22 -4.57
N LYS A 348 8.16 -6.33 -4.20
CA LYS A 348 8.13 -6.80 -2.81
C LYS A 348 9.49 -7.33 -2.37
N SER A 349 10.19 -8.05 -3.25
CA SER A 349 11.56 -8.53 -2.97
C SER A 349 12.54 -7.37 -2.80
N PHE A 350 12.39 -6.32 -3.60
CA PHE A 350 13.18 -5.09 -3.46
C PHE A 350 12.93 -4.39 -2.11
N GLU A 351 11.66 -4.26 -1.67
CA GLU A 351 11.32 -3.73 -0.34
C GLU A 351 11.91 -4.57 0.79
N ILE A 352 11.85 -5.91 0.67
CA ILE A 352 12.42 -6.83 1.68
C ILE A 352 13.93 -6.62 1.78
N ARG A 353 14.63 -6.43 0.68
CA ARG A 353 16.07 -6.17 0.64
C ARG A 353 16.43 -4.85 1.31
N LEU A 354 15.74 -3.75 0.99
CA LEU A 354 15.93 -2.47 1.67
C LEU A 354 15.72 -2.57 3.18
N ASN A 355 14.71 -3.32 3.60
CA ASN A 355 14.47 -3.56 5.02
C ASN A 355 15.60 -4.40 5.67
N ALA A 356 16.18 -5.35 4.95
CA ALA A 356 17.33 -6.11 5.44
C ALA A 356 18.58 -5.22 5.58
N VAL A 357 18.85 -4.34 4.62
CA VAL A 357 19.90 -3.31 4.73
C VAL A 357 19.68 -2.45 5.98
N SER A 358 18.47 -1.91 6.16
CA SER A 358 18.15 -1.08 7.33
C SER A 358 18.40 -1.78 8.66
N LYS A 359 18.09 -3.09 8.73
CA LYS A 359 18.34 -3.90 9.94
C LYS A 359 19.82 -4.06 10.23
N ARG A 360 20.66 -4.28 9.20
CA ARG A 360 22.11 -4.37 9.37
C ARG A 360 22.74 -3.04 9.80
N CYS A 361 22.16 -1.93 9.36
CA CYS A 361 22.53 -0.58 9.79
C CYS A 361 22.01 -0.20 11.18
N GLU A 362 21.17 -1.03 11.80
CA GLU A 362 20.48 -0.74 13.08
C GLU A 362 19.64 0.55 13.05
N ILE A 363 19.16 0.94 11.87
CA ILE A 363 18.31 2.12 11.70
C ILE A 363 16.84 1.74 11.53
N LYS A 364 15.95 2.72 11.70
CA LYS A 364 14.52 2.52 11.44
C LYS A 364 14.31 2.04 10.01
N LYS A 365 13.32 1.16 9.81
CA LYS A 365 12.97 0.57 8.52
C LYS A 365 12.97 1.61 7.39
N VAL A 366 13.76 1.34 6.34
CA VAL A 366 13.76 2.07 5.08
C VAL A 366 13.00 1.24 4.03
N ASN A 367 12.11 1.88 3.32
CA ASN A 367 11.40 1.33 2.17
C ASN A 367 11.57 2.27 0.97
N PRO A 368 11.17 1.90 -0.25
CA PRO A 368 11.34 2.76 -1.43
C PRO A 368 10.72 4.15 -1.25
N HIS A 369 9.57 4.24 -0.58
CA HIS A 369 8.96 5.53 -0.29
C HIS A 369 9.78 6.39 0.69
N ALA A 370 10.50 5.77 1.63
CA ALA A 370 11.39 6.51 2.53
C ALA A 370 12.59 7.11 1.78
N LEU A 371 13.16 6.40 0.80
CA LEU A 371 14.21 6.95 -0.07
C LEU A 371 13.71 8.17 -0.84
N ARG A 372 12.56 8.04 -1.48
CA ARG A 372 11.90 9.12 -2.21
C ARG A 372 11.54 10.30 -1.30
N HIS A 373 11.06 10.06 -0.07
CA HIS A 373 10.77 11.11 0.91
C HIS A 373 12.04 11.82 1.34
N THR A 374 13.13 11.07 1.53
CA THR A 374 14.44 11.64 1.87
C THR A 374 14.93 12.56 0.76
N LEU A 375 14.91 12.13 -0.50
CA LEU A 375 15.25 12.99 -1.63
C LEU A 375 14.38 14.26 -1.67
N ALA A 376 13.05 14.09 -1.61
CA ALA A 376 12.14 15.22 -1.66
C ALA A 376 12.39 16.25 -0.55
N THR A 377 12.64 15.77 0.68
CA THR A 377 12.96 16.64 1.82
C THR A 377 14.27 17.37 1.58
N ARG A 378 15.32 16.65 1.13
CA ARG A 378 16.63 17.28 0.84
C ARG A 378 16.55 18.34 -0.26
N LEU A 379 15.84 18.06 -1.37
CA LEU A 379 15.64 19.05 -2.43
C LEU A 379 14.93 20.31 -1.92
N VAL A 380 13.96 20.17 -1.03
CA VAL A 380 13.26 21.31 -0.42
C VAL A 380 14.18 22.06 0.55
N GLU A 381 14.96 21.36 1.37
CA GLU A 381 15.98 21.94 2.26
C GLU A 381 17.04 22.74 1.46
N GLU A 382 17.44 22.23 0.29
CA GLU A 382 18.34 22.89 -0.68
C GLU A 382 17.64 23.99 -1.50
N ARG A 383 16.44 24.42 -1.10
CA ARG A 383 15.66 25.50 -1.73
C ARG A 383 15.28 25.25 -3.19
N THR A 384 15.25 24.00 -3.63
CA THR A 384 14.74 23.67 -4.97
C THR A 384 13.26 24.09 -5.08
N PRO A 385 12.87 24.84 -6.12
CA PRO A 385 11.48 25.24 -6.31
C PRO A 385 10.52 24.05 -6.31
N LEU A 386 9.40 24.17 -5.60
CA LEU A 386 8.44 23.06 -5.42
C LEU A 386 7.90 22.48 -6.71
N ASN A 387 7.73 23.30 -7.76
CA ASN A 387 7.32 22.84 -9.08
C ASN A 387 8.37 21.94 -9.73
N ILE A 388 9.67 22.20 -9.52
CA ILE A 388 10.76 21.33 -9.98
C ILE A 388 10.75 20.02 -9.20
N VAL A 389 10.65 20.07 -7.86
CA VAL A 389 10.53 18.87 -7.02
C VAL A 389 9.30 18.05 -7.42
N GLN A 390 8.16 18.71 -7.69
CA GLN A 390 6.95 18.07 -8.18
C GLN A 390 7.20 17.35 -9.52
N GLY A 391 7.88 18.01 -10.45
CA GLY A 391 8.23 17.47 -11.77
C GLY A 391 9.12 16.23 -11.66
N ILE A 392 10.21 16.29 -10.89
CA ILE A 392 11.12 15.16 -10.64
C ILE A 392 10.36 13.98 -10.08
N LEU A 393 9.56 14.21 -9.05
CA LEU A 393 8.82 13.15 -8.38
C LEU A 393 7.59 12.67 -9.20
N GLY A 394 7.10 13.45 -10.16
CA GLY A 394 5.88 13.11 -10.92
C GLY A 394 4.64 13.09 -10.03
N HIS A 395 4.47 14.11 -9.17
CA HIS A 395 3.27 14.30 -8.39
C HIS A 395 2.19 15.00 -9.23
N SER A 396 1.00 14.42 -9.31
CA SER A 396 -0.12 15.03 -10.04
C SER A 396 -0.69 16.27 -9.37
N SER A 397 -0.41 16.48 -8.08
CA SER A 397 -0.85 17.62 -7.30
C SER A 397 0.29 18.19 -6.48
N ILE A 398 0.41 19.52 -6.48
CA ILE A 398 1.38 20.29 -5.68
C ILE A 398 1.19 20.04 -4.18
N GLU A 399 -0.06 19.79 -3.74
CA GLU A 399 -0.39 19.46 -2.35
C GLU A 399 0.38 18.24 -1.82
N THR A 400 0.71 17.29 -2.72
CA THR A 400 1.52 16.13 -2.35
C THR A 400 2.97 16.56 -2.06
N THR A 401 3.47 17.58 -2.76
CA THR A 401 4.83 18.10 -2.58
C THR A 401 4.90 19.08 -1.41
N ARG A 402 3.83 19.84 -1.12
CA ARG A 402 3.75 20.74 0.05
C ARG A 402 3.97 20.05 1.39
N LYS A 403 3.73 18.75 1.47
CA LYS A 403 3.97 17.95 2.70
C LYS A 403 5.45 17.92 3.12
N TYR A 404 6.37 18.27 2.23
CA TYR A 404 7.79 18.38 2.52
C TYR A 404 8.22 19.77 3.00
N LEU A 405 7.32 20.77 2.91
CA LEU A 405 7.54 22.08 3.50
C LEU A 405 7.39 21.99 5.01
N HIS A 406 8.46 21.87 5.71
CA HIS A 406 8.48 22.14 7.15
C HIS A 406 8.50 23.66 7.34
N LYS A 407 7.75 24.19 8.31
CA LYS A 407 7.91 25.59 8.73
C LYS A 407 9.33 25.74 9.26
N ASN A 408 10.19 26.33 8.46
CA ASN A 408 11.54 26.68 8.88
C ASN A 408 11.58 28.21 9.06
N THR A 409 11.45 28.64 10.31
CA THR A 409 11.47 30.07 10.70
C THR A 409 12.79 30.76 10.32
N ASP A 410 13.88 30.00 10.15
CA ASP A 410 15.16 30.56 9.76
C ASP A 410 15.17 30.90 8.26
N ILE A 411 14.57 30.07 7.42
CA ILE A 411 14.36 30.35 6.00
C ILE A 411 13.43 31.56 5.82
N GLU A 412 12.34 31.65 6.59
CA GLU A 412 11.44 32.79 6.57
C GLU A 412 12.19 34.08 6.96
N ARG A 413 13.00 34.03 8.04
CA ARG A 413 13.79 35.16 8.52
C ARG A 413 14.80 35.61 7.44
N GLU A 414 15.51 34.67 6.84
CA GLU A 414 16.52 34.97 5.82
C GLU A 414 15.89 35.57 4.57
N ALA A 415 14.76 35.06 4.10
CA ALA A 415 14.01 35.64 2.98
C ALA A 415 13.55 37.07 3.27
N LEU A 416 13.05 37.32 4.49
CA LEU A 416 12.65 38.66 4.92
C LEU A 416 13.86 39.59 5.07
N THR A 417 14.99 39.07 5.57
CA THR A 417 16.24 39.84 5.67
C THR A 417 16.75 40.24 4.28
N SER A 418 16.79 39.28 3.35
CA SER A 418 17.19 39.56 1.95
C SER A 418 16.29 40.61 1.31
N MET A 419 14.96 40.59 1.56
CA MET A 419 14.06 41.63 1.07
C MET A 419 14.31 42.98 1.74
N THR A 420 14.63 42.99 3.04
CA THR A 420 14.97 44.20 3.78
C THR A 420 16.29 44.82 3.24
N ASP A 421 17.30 44.02 2.97
CA ASP A 421 18.55 44.43 2.39
C ASP A 421 18.37 44.99 0.98
N TYR A 422 17.56 44.36 0.14
CA TYR A 422 17.17 44.87 -1.18
C TYR A 422 16.50 46.25 -1.11
N LEU A 423 15.57 46.43 -0.17
CA LEU A 423 14.87 47.68 0.03
C LEU A 423 15.79 48.77 0.61
N ASN A 424 16.71 48.41 1.49
CA ASN A 424 17.68 49.35 2.11
C ASN A 424 18.80 49.78 1.14
N ALA A 425 19.25 48.90 0.26
CA ALA A 425 20.33 49.19 -0.67
C ALA A 425 19.95 50.23 -1.73
N ASP A 426 18.71 50.21 -2.24
CA ASP A 426 18.36 51.03 -3.43
C ASP A 426 17.44 52.22 -3.14
N ARG A 427 16.73 52.29 -2.03
CA ARG A 427 15.67 53.29 -1.83
C ARG A 427 15.79 54.15 -0.58
N LEU A 428 16.42 53.70 0.49
CA LEU A 428 16.56 54.53 1.69
C LEU A 428 17.72 55.57 1.57
N ASN A 429 18.72 55.29 0.75
CA ASN A 429 19.82 56.21 0.47
C ASN A 429 19.42 57.26 -0.57
N ASN A 430 18.37 57.06 -1.36
CA ASN A 430 17.92 57.98 -2.43
C ASN A 430 16.52 58.57 -2.17
N ALA A 431 15.96 58.41 -0.98
CA ALA A 431 14.71 59.10 -0.64
C ALA A 431 14.97 60.61 -0.58
N PRO A 432 14.23 61.44 -1.35
CA PRO A 432 14.37 62.90 -1.26
C PRO A 432 14.08 63.28 0.18
N GLN A 433 15.01 64.01 0.81
CA GLN A 433 14.77 64.60 2.11
C GLN A 433 13.55 65.51 1.96
N LEU A 434 12.42 65.11 2.53
CA LEU A 434 11.25 65.94 2.69
C LEU A 434 11.64 67.08 3.64
N ASN A 435 12.25 68.12 3.10
CA ASN A 435 12.40 69.40 3.77
C ASN A 435 11.02 70.02 3.93
N GLY A 436 10.59 70.14 5.12
CA GLY A 436 9.49 71.02 5.42
C GLY A 436 8.45 70.48 6.38
N THR A 437 8.47 71.15 7.53
CA THR A 437 7.43 71.26 8.54
C THR A 437 7.24 70.16 9.52
N LYS A 438 7.82 70.40 10.67
CA LYS A 438 7.44 69.81 11.96
C LYS A 438 5.91 69.87 12.19
N LYS A 439 5.22 68.78 11.91
CA LYS A 439 4.00 68.44 12.64
C LYS A 439 4.25 67.17 13.38
N ARG A 440 4.60 67.27 14.68
CA ARG A 440 4.60 66.19 15.61
C ARG A 440 3.17 65.55 15.62
N ALA A 441 2.99 64.46 14.90
CA ALA A 441 1.89 63.60 15.16
C ALA A 441 2.18 62.92 16.51
N LYS A 442 1.37 63.30 17.50
CA LYS A 442 1.36 62.61 18.82
C LYS A 442 0.84 61.16 18.63
N PHE A 443 1.75 60.24 18.52
CA PHE A 443 1.51 58.89 18.93
C PHE A 443 2.06 58.72 20.35
N ALA A 444 1.39 59.35 21.30
CA ALA A 444 1.63 59.11 22.70
C ALA A 444 0.58 58.12 23.16
N GLY A 445 1.05 56.97 23.65
CA GLY A 445 0.27 56.17 24.56
C GLY A 445 -0.03 54.72 24.16
N ILE A 446 0.97 53.95 23.67
CA ILE A 446 0.97 52.49 23.86
C ILE A 446 2.31 52.16 24.49
N PRO A 447 2.41 51.80 25.78
CA PRO A 447 3.65 51.33 26.36
C PRO A 447 3.96 49.99 25.74
N LEU A 448 5.09 49.91 25.01
CA LEU A 448 5.67 48.65 24.64
C LEU A 448 6.11 47.93 25.92
N PRO A 449 5.75 46.64 26.10
CA PRO A 449 6.26 45.90 27.24
C PRO A 449 7.78 45.81 27.15
N ASN A 450 8.45 46.24 28.22
CA ASN A 450 9.88 46.09 28.42
C ASN A 450 10.26 44.61 28.45
N PHE A 451 10.83 44.09 27.42
CA PHE A 451 11.50 42.81 27.39
C PHE A 451 13.01 42.94 27.63
N SER A 452 13.39 43.65 28.66
CA SER A 452 14.74 43.58 29.21
C SER A 452 14.63 43.10 30.65
N GLU A 453 15.42 42.07 30.97
CA GLU A 453 15.65 41.51 32.30
C GLU A 453 14.67 40.50 32.91
N GLN A 454 14.77 39.25 32.45
CA GLN A 454 14.72 38.11 33.39
C GLN A 454 15.70 37.01 32.92
N GLY A 455 16.99 37.32 33.01
CA GLY A 455 18.04 36.35 33.16
C GLY A 455 18.21 36.03 34.65
N GLY A 456 17.34 35.23 35.21
CA GLY A 456 17.39 34.79 36.62
C GLY A 456 18.09 33.44 36.75
N ARG A 457 19.23 33.48 37.41
CA ARG A 457 20.06 32.35 37.86
C ARG A 457 19.23 31.21 38.43
N VAL A 458 19.45 30.01 37.94
CA VAL A 458 19.12 28.77 38.66
C VAL A 458 20.24 28.52 39.67
N SER A 459 19.94 28.75 40.94
CA SER A 459 20.74 28.29 42.07
C SER A 459 20.30 26.87 42.46
N GLU A 460 21.24 25.95 42.43
CA GLU A 460 21.18 24.68 43.16
C GLU A 460 20.97 24.94 44.67
N GLN A 461 19.96 24.34 45.23
CA GLN A 461 20.03 23.86 46.59
C GLN A 461 19.04 22.70 46.80
N GLY A 462 19.62 21.65 47.25
CA GLY A 462 19.06 20.41 47.65
C GLY A 462 18.24 20.47 48.95
N GLY A 463 17.54 19.42 49.21
CA GLY A 463 16.89 19.22 50.53
C GLY A 463 15.78 18.19 50.48
N ARG A 464 16.14 17.00 50.74
CA ARG A 464 15.48 15.88 51.46
C ARG A 464 14.09 16.11 52.07
N ALA A 465 13.37 15.02 51.96
CA ALA A 465 12.52 14.36 52.99
C ALA A 465 11.01 14.59 52.90
N ALA A 466 10.35 13.57 52.74
CA ALA A 466 9.63 12.65 53.62
C ALA A 466 8.13 12.60 53.38
N ASN A 467 7.70 11.44 52.96
CA ASN A 467 6.68 10.55 53.55
C ASN A 467 5.31 11.09 54.02
N LYS A 468 4.31 10.29 53.57
CA LYS A 468 2.97 10.05 54.17
C LYS A 468 1.82 10.95 53.69
N ALA A 469 0.97 10.43 52.88
CA ALA A 469 -0.30 9.76 53.16
C ALA A 469 -0.89 9.28 51.82
#